data_d03b3d524f24a0d5f4329999f8ca751d
#
_entry.id   d03b3d524f24a0d5f4329999f8ca751d
#
_cell.length_a   1.000
_cell.length_b   1.000
_cell.length_c   1.000
_cell.angle_alpha   90.00
_cell.angle_beta   90.00
_cell.angle_gamma   90.00
#
_symmetry.space_group_name_H-M   'P 1'
#
loop_
_entity.id
_entity.type
_entity.pdbx_description
1 polymer ?
#
loop_
_entity_poly.entity_id
_entity_poly.type
_entity_poly.pdbx_seq_one_letter_code
_entity_poly.pdbx_strand_id
1 'polypeptide(L)'
;FAGILDRSEHKIGRMWECPDFYPLDGKQVLMISPQEMEAEGLEFHNGNNTAFLIGNYDKEKLKFTREKVQSVDYGLDFYAPQTMETEDGRRILIGWMQSWDNPMYPDTQRYSGMMTIPRELSMKDGRICQMPVRELENYRSNIISYDNVCIHEETELKGINGRGIDLQIALKGKEYGKFRIKLAADEKYYSEIIYDKDEKTLTFDRTHSGFKKDTISTRSMYVSDKKDVINLRILVDRFSVEIFVNDGEQVMTSLIYTPVDASGISFASNGNTHLDVTKYDIEVK
;
A
#
# COMPACT_ATOMS: atom_id res chain seq x y z
N PHE A 1 -9.78 -34.59 -8.87
CA PHE A 1 -8.47 -34.22 -8.34
C PHE A 1 -7.40 -34.54 -9.37
N ALA A 2 -6.68 -33.54 -9.88
CA ALA A 2 -5.66 -33.70 -10.93
C ALA A 2 -4.22 -33.69 -10.36
N GLY A 3 -4.01 -32.99 -9.26
CA GLY A 3 -2.71 -32.88 -8.60
C GLY A 3 -2.62 -31.76 -7.60
N ILE A 4 -1.48 -31.61 -6.97
CA ILE A 4 -1.16 -30.53 -6.03
C ILE A 4 -0.21 -29.57 -6.75
N LEU A 5 -0.59 -28.31 -6.87
CA LEU A 5 0.24 -27.27 -7.49
C LEU A 5 1.42 -26.89 -6.59
N ASP A 6 1.16 -26.61 -5.33
CA ASP A 6 2.18 -26.20 -4.35
C ASP A 6 1.72 -26.50 -2.92
N ARG A 7 2.59 -26.35 -1.94
CA ARG A 7 2.32 -26.57 -0.52
C ARG A 7 3.07 -25.54 0.34
N SER A 8 2.51 -25.22 1.50
CA SER A 8 3.14 -24.31 2.47
C SER A 8 4.44 -24.87 3.05
N GLU A 9 4.49 -26.18 3.27
CA GLU A 9 5.58 -26.88 4.00
C GLU A 9 5.91 -26.22 5.35
N HIS A 10 4.94 -25.49 5.93
CA HIS A 10 5.10 -24.65 7.12
C HIS A 10 6.21 -23.58 7.03
N LYS A 11 6.60 -23.19 5.81
CA LYS A 11 7.59 -22.13 5.53
C LYS A 11 6.93 -20.82 5.09
N ILE A 12 5.74 -20.93 4.48
CA ILE A 12 4.93 -19.78 4.04
C ILE A 12 3.57 -19.91 4.72
N GLY A 13 3.53 -19.59 6.02
CA GLY A 13 2.36 -19.82 6.86
C GLY A 13 1.99 -21.27 6.99
N ARG A 14 0.95 -21.55 7.77
CA ARG A 14 0.48 -22.91 8.06
C ARG A 14 -0.64 -23.36 7.12
N MET A 15 -1.61 -22.50 6.89
CA MET A 15 -2.75 -22.77 6.03
C MET A 15 -2.86 -21.67 4.97
N TRP A 16 -3.20 -22.04 3.74
CA TRP A 16 -3.43 -21.10 2.64
C TRP A 16 -4.91 -20.97 2.36
N GLU A 17 -5.40 -19.74 2.39
CA GLU A 17 -6.75 -19.37 1.99
C GLU A 17 -6.75 -18.64 0.66
N CYS A 18 -7.91 -18.49 0.05
CA CYS A 18 -8.15 -17.67 -1.14
C CYS A 18 -7.13 -17.88 -2.29
N PRO A 19 -6.81 -19.14 -2.69
CA PRO A 19 -5.85 -19.33 -3.78
C PRO A 19 -6.40 -18.77 -5.09
N ASP A 20 -5.57 -18.03 -5.81
CA ASP A 20 -5.87 -17.49 -7.13
C ASP A 20 -4.68 -17.77 -8.06
N PHE A 21 -4.92 -18.47 -9.18
CA PHE A 21 -3.87 -18.96 -10.07
C PHE A 21 -4.04 -18.44 -11.49
N TYR A 22 -3.16 -17.56 -11.92
CA TYR A 22 -3.28 -16.83 -13.18
C TYR A 22 -1.93 -16.55 -13.86
N PRO A 23 -1.93 -16.37 -15.21
CA PRO A 23 -0.76 -15.87 -15.92
C PRO A 23 -0.64 -14.35 -15.75
N LEU A 24 0.60 -13.85 -15.67
CA LEU A 24 0.91 -12.44 -15.70
C LEU A 24 2.27 -12.21 -16.39
N ASP A 25 2.27 -11.49 -17.50
CA ASP A 25 3.47 -11.06 -18.24
C ASP A 25 4.53 -12.18 -18.45
N GLY A 26 4.08 -13.37 -18.87
CA GLY A 26 4.94 -14.50 -19.18
C GLY A 26 5.34 -15.36 -17.98
N LYS A 27 4.88 -15.04 -16.77
CA LYS A 27 5.00 -15.89 -15.58
C LYS A 27 3.64 -16.46 -15.18
N GLN A 28 3.68 -17.48 -14.33
CA GLN A 28 2.50 -17.95 -13.63
C GLN A 28 2.57 -17.50 -12.18
N VAL A 29 1.45 -16.99 -11.69
CA VAL A 29 1.31 -16.50 -10.32
C VAL A 29 0.31 -17.37 -9.59
N LEU A 30 0.67 -17.84 -8.40
CA LEU A 30 -0.25 -18.38 -7.41
C LEU A 30 -0.30 -17.39 -6.26
N MET A 31 -1.37 -16.60 -6.17
CA MET A 31 -1.62 -15.74 -5.03
C MET A 31 -2.33 -16.52 -3.93
N ILE A 32 -1.91 -16.31 -2.70
CA ILE A 32 -2.45 -17.00 -1.52
C ILE A 32 -2.58 -16.03 -0.35
N SER A 33 -3.48 -16.37 0.57
CA SER A 33 -3.61 -15.68 1.86
C SER A 33 -3.22 -16.64 3.00
N PRO A 34 -1.91 -16.70 3.35
CA PRO A 34 -1.42 -17.60 4.39
C PRO A 34 -1.82 -17.10 5.79
N GLN A 35 -2.23 -18.04 6.65
CA GLN A 35 -2.39 -17.83 8.07
C GLN A 35 -1.16 -18.30 8.84
N GLU A 36 -0.93 -17.74 10.02
CA GLU A 36 0.24 -18.03 10.87
C GLU A 36 1.57 -17.81 10.08
N MET A 37 1.62 -16.71 9.34
CA MET A 37 2.84 -16.31 8.63
C MET A 37 3.86 -15.74 9.60
N GLU A 38 5.11 -16.14 9.46
CA GLU A 38 6.22 -15.58 10.22
C GLU A 38 6.88 -14.44 9.46
N ALA A 39 7.23 -13.36 10.17
CA ALA A 39 7.93 -12.23 9.57
C ALA A 39 9.36 -12.59 9.17
N GLU A 40 9.78 -12.10 8.01
CA GLU A 40 11.16 -12.21 7.52
C GLU A 40 11.71 -10.81 7.24
N GLY A 41 12.51 -10.27 8.15
CA GLY A 41 12.95 -8.87 8.09
C GLY A 41 11.75 -7.94 8.19
N LEU A 42 11.48 -7.15 7.14
CA LEU A 42 10.28 -6.30 7.01
C LEU A 42 9.19 -6.91 6.10
N GLU A 43 9.39 -8.13 5.63
CA GLU A 43 8.38 -8.87 4.86
C GLU A 43 7.43 -9.63 5.79
N PHE A 44 6.19 -9.81 5.37
CA PHE A 44 5.19 -10.70 5.98
C PHE A 44 4.87 -10.43 7.46
N HIS A 45 4.85 -9.16 7.87
CA HIS A 45 4.67 -8.80 9.28
C HIS A 45 3.28 -9.10 9.88
N ASN A 46 2.25 -9.30 9.05
CA ASN A 46 0.94 -9.73 9.53
C ASN A 46 0.90 -11.26 9.62
N GLY A 47 0.42 -11.82 10.71
CA GLY A 47 0.23 -13.26 10.87
C GLY A 47 -0.77 -13.82 9.86
N ASN A 48 -1.82 -13.05 9.56
CA ASN A 48 -2.72 -13.25 8.42
C ASN A 48 -2.23 -12.34 7.27
N ASN A 49 -1.55 -12.93 6.30
CA ASN A 49 -0.83 -12.22 5.25
C ASN A 49 -1.37 -12.53 3.85
N THR A 50 -0.79 -11.93 2.84
CA THR A 50 -1.03 -12.26 1.44
C THR A 50 0.28 -12.27 0.67
N ALA A 51 0.51 -13.29 -0.13
CA ALA A 51 1.74 -13.48 -0.89
C ALA A 51 1.48 -13.86 -2.34
N PHE A 52 2.30 -13.31 -3.24
CA PHE A 52 2.46 -13.79 -4.60
C PHE A 52 3.54 -14.86 -4.63
N LEU A 53 3.21 -16.05 -5.07
CA LEU A 53 4.14 -17.10 -5.45
C LEU A 53 4.32 -17.02 -6.96
N ILE A 54 5.50 -16.57 -7.40
CA ILE A 54 5.80 -16.31 -8.81
C ILE A 54 6.65 -17.47 -9.33
N GLY A 55 6.33 -17.98 -10.52
CA GLY A 55 7.07 -19.10 -11.08
C GLY A 55 6.66 -19.49 -12.50
N ASN A 56 6.89 -20.73 -12.84
CA ASN A 56 6.56 -21.31 -14.13
C ASN A 56 5.60 -22.49 -13.97
N TYR A 57 4.70 -22.67 -14.92
CA TYR A 57 3.75 -23.77 -14.93
C TYR A 57 3.91 -24.65 -16.17
N ASP A 58 4.24 -25.93 -15.94
CA ASP A 58 4.29 -26.97 -16.94
C ASP A 58 2.89 -27.59 -17.06
N LYS A 59 2.19 -27.29 -18.17
CA LYS A 59 0.81 -27.76 -18.42
C LYS A 59 0.74 -29.28 -18.66
N GLU A 60 1.79 -29.87 -19.24
CA GLU A 60 1.81 -31.30 -19.54
C GLU A 60 1.99 -32.12 -18.26
N LYS A 61 2.86 -31.65 -17.36
CA LYS A 61 3.12 -32.30 -16.07
C LYS A 61 2.18 -31.84 -14.94
N LEU A 62 1.35 -30.83 -15.19
CA LEU A 62 0.50 -30.16 -14.19
C LEU A 62 1.30 -29.70 -12.98
N LYS A 63 2.51 -29.16 -13.23
CA LYS A 63 3.47 -28.81 -12.19
C LYS A 63 3.77 -27.32 -12.18
N PHE A 64 3.51 -26.68 -11.05
CA PHE A 64 3.99 -25.33 -10.77
C PHE A 64 5.38 -25.41 -10.11
N THR A 65 6.32 -24.58 -10.56
CA THR A 65 7.65 -24.44 -9.96
C THR A 65 7.83 -23.02 -9.50
N ARG A 66 7.71 -22.81 -8.19
CA ARG A 66 7.89 -21.52 -7.54
C ARG A 66 9.35 -21.07 -7.63
N GLU A 67 9.58 -19.84 -8.06
CA GLU A 67 10.88 -19.20 -8.15
C GLU A 67 11.07 -18.12 -7.09
N LYS A 68 9.97 -17.40 -6.75
CA LYS A 68 10.00 -16.25 -5.83
C LYS A 68 8.72 -16.17 -5.03
N VAL A 69 8.85 -15.64 -3.81
CA VAL A 69 7.74 -15.20 -2.96
C VAL A 69 7.84 -13.68 -2.80
N GLN A 70 6.72 -12.97 -2.86
CA GLN A 70 6.65 -11.53 -2.72
C GLN A 70 5.44 -11.16 -1.88
N SER A 71 5.59 -10.23 -0.90
CA SER A 71 4.46 -9.64 -0.21
C SER A 71 3.53 -8.91 -1.18
N VAL A 72 2.23 -9.09 -1.01
CA VAL A 72 1.23 -8.36 -1.80
C VAL A 72 1.06 -6.95 -1.24
N ASP A 73 0.98 -6.82 0.08
CA ASP A 73 0.79 -5.54 0.75
C ASP A 73 1.58 -5.51 2.06
N TYR A 74 2.12 -4.36 2.42
CA TYR A 74 2.95 -4.16 3.62
C TYR A 74 2.19 -3.42 4.73
N GLY A 75 0.94 -3.06 4.51
CA GLY A 75 0.15 -2.27 5.44
C GLY A 75 -0.43 -3.07 6.60
N LEU A 76 -1.16 -2.38 7.46
CA LEU A 76 -1.77 -2.94 8.67
C LEU A 76 -3.06 -3.70 8.38
N ASP A 77 -3.76 -3.36 7.29
CA ASP A 77 -5.13 -3.78 7.03
C ASP A 77 -5.31 -4.25 5.59
N PHE A 78 -4.85 -5.46 5.29
CA PHE A 78 -5.00 -6.07 3.97
C PHE A 78 -5.02 -7.59 4.08
N TYR A 79 -6.04 -8.24 3.51
CA TYR A 79 -6.17 -9.70 3.49
C TYR A 79 -7.06 -10.19 2.34
N ALA A 80 -6.92 -11.46 2.00
CA ALA A 80 -7.81 -12.25 1.15
C ALA A 80 -8.18 -11.60 -0.20
N PRO A 81 -7.22 -11.04 -0.97
CA PRO A 81 -7.50 -10.49 -2.27
C PRO A 81 -7.86 -11.58 -3.29
N GLN A 82 -8.59 -11.15 -4.32
CA GLN A 82 -8.83 -11.94 -5.52
C GLN A 82 -8.55 -11.10 -6.75
N THR A 83 -8.28 -11.75 -7.88
CA THR A 83 -8.08 -11.05 -9.14
C THR A 83 -9.08 -11.45 -10.21
N MET A 84 -9.26 -10.57 -11.18
CA MET A 84 -10.02 -10.83 -12.39
C MET A 84 -9.27 -10.31 -13.62
N GLU A 85 -9.48 -10.95 -14.75
CA GLU A 85 -9.04 -10.44 -16.05
C GLU A 85 -10.15 -9.64 -16.68
N THR A 86 -9.82 -8.43 -17.11
CA THR A 86 -10.77 -7.57 -17.83
C THR A 86 -10.79 -7.92 -19.32
N GLU A 87 -11.81 -7.44 -20.07
CA GLU A 87 -11.94 -7.67 -21.50
C GLU A 87 -10.74 -7.13 -22.31
N ASP A 88 -10.07 -6.08 -21.82
CA ASP A 88 -8.87 -5.50 -22.42
C ASP A 88 -7.56 -6.18 -21.95
N GLY A 89 -7.66 -7.30 -21.24
CA GLY A 89 -6.53 -8.16 -20.85
C GLY A 89 -5.76 -7.70 -19.61
N ARG A 90 -6.23 -6.69 -18.89
CA ARG A 90 -5.62 -6.29 -17.61
C ARG A 90 -5.98 -7.28 -16.50
N ARG A 91 -5.06 -7.50 -15.58
CA ARG A 91 -5.31 -8.23 -14.34
C ARG A 91 -5.59 -7.24 -13.21
N ILE A 92 -6.79 -7.28 -12.64
CA ILE A 92 -7.24 -6.38 -11.59
C ILE A 92 -7.36 -7.13 -10.29
N LEU A 93 -6.75 -6.59 -9.23
CA LEU A 93 -6.80 -7.11 -7.87
C LEU A 93 -7.71 -6.23 -7.01
N ILE A 94 -8.52 -6.86 -6.15
CA ILE A 94 -9.24 -6.22 -5.04
C ILE A 94 -8.98 -7.03 -3.79
N GLY A 95 -8.61 -6.36 -2.68
CA GLY A 95 -8.38 -6.97 -1.38
C GLY A 95 -9.39 -6.49 -0.33
N TRP A 96 -9.62 -7.31 0.69
CA TRP A 96 -10.32 -6.87 1.89
C TRP A 96 -9.40 -5.95 2.68
N MET A 97 -9.87 -4.71 2.91
CA MET A 97 -9.14 -3.70 3.66
C MET A 97 -9.46 -3.83 5.14
N GLN A 98 -8.91 -4.86 5.69
CA GLN A 98 -8.82 -5.27 7.08
C GLN A 98 -7.98 -6.53 7.12
N SER A 99 -7.63 -7.01 8.29
CA SER A 99 -7.11 -8.35 8.50
C SER A 99 -7.67 -8.92 9.80
N TRP A 100 -7.58 -10.21 10.00
CA TRP A 100 -7.97 -10.84 11.27
C TRP A 100 -7.11 -10.37 12.46
N ASP A 101 -5.92 -9.84 12.18
CA ASP A 101 -4.99 -9.29 13.19
C ASP A 101 -5.48 -7.96 13.77
N ASN A 102 -6.40 -7.27 13.07
CA ASN A 102 -6.98 -6.00 13.51
C ASN A 102 -8.51 -5.98 13.36
N PRO A 103 -9.26 -6.32 14.43
CA PRO A 103 -10.72 -6.39 14.39
C PRO A 103 -11.41 -5.03 14.56
N MET A 104 -10.68 -3.91 14.46
CA MET A 104 -11.22 -2.59 14.77
C MET A 104 -11.69 -1.84 13.54
N TYR A 105 -12.76 -1.07 13.73
CA TYR A 105 -13.33 -0.14 12.76
C TYR A 105 -13.26 1.29 13.29
N PRO A 106 -13.17 2.30 12.43
CA PRO A 106 -13.36 3.70 12.83
C PRO A 106 -14.74 3.89 13.49
N ASP A 107 -14.79 4.63 14.60
CA ASP A 107 -16.01 4.80 15.42
C ASP A 107 -17.24 5.31 14.67
N THR A 108 -17.02 6.08 13.60
CA THR A 108 -18.09 6.66 12.76
C THR A 108 -18.48 5.79 11.57
N GLN A 109 -17.80 4.68 11.35
CA GLN A 109 -18.11 3.73 10.27
C GLN A 109 -19.39 2.96 10.61
N ARG A 110 -20.37 3.01 9.71
CA ARG A 110 -21.70 2.39 9.91
C ARG A 110 -21.82 1.00 9.28
N TYR A 111 -20.77 0.49 8.67
CA TYR A 111 -20.69 -0.81 8.00
C TYR A 111 -19.42 -1.55 8.42
N SER A 112 -19.40 -2.85 8.25
CA SER A 112 -18.27 -3.71 8.60
C SER A 112 -17.46 -4.04 7.37
N GLY A 113 -16.16 -3.78 7.43
CA GLY A 113 -15.21 -4.03 6.34
C GLY A 113 -15.24 -2.99 5.22
N MET A 114 -14.17 -2.93 4.48
CA MET A 114 -13.99 -2.15 3.26
C MET A 114 -13.19 -2.96 2.25
N MET A 115 -13.23 -2.55 0.99
CA MET A 115 -12.35 -3.09 -0.04
C MET A 115 -11.31 -2.04 -0.42
N THR A 116 -10.14 -2.49 -0.86
CA THR A 116 -9.15 -1.60 -1.46
C THR A 116 -9.68 -0.97 -2.72
N ILE A 117 -9.03 0.10 -3.17
CA ILE A 117 -9.21 0.50 -4.57
C ILE A 117 -8.82 -0.67 -5.49
N PRO A 118 -9.51 -0.91 -6.62
CA PRO A 118 -9.05 -1.87 -7.61
C PRO A 118 -7.67 -1.50 -8.12
N ARG A 119 -6.77 -2.50 -8.23
CA ARG A 119 -5.36 -2.32 -8.61
C ARG A 119 -5.03 -3.09 -9.86
N GLU A 120 -4.44 -2.43 -10.85
CA GLU A 120 -3.85 -3.08 -12.02
C GLU A 120 -2.53 -3.74 -11.63
N LEU A 121 -2.37 -5.01 -11.98
CA LEU A 121 -1.13 -5.76 -11.79
C LEU A 121 -0.30 -5.76 -13.06
N SER A 122 1.00 -5.62 -12.92
CA SER A 122 1.98 -5.78 -14.00
C SER A 122 3.28 -6.41 -13.47
N MET A 123 4.08 -6.96 -14.37
CA MET A 123 5.40 -7.51 -14.01
C MET A 123 6.50 -6.56 -14.49
N LYS A 124 7.37 -6.11 -13.58
CA LYS A 124 8.51 -5.27 -13.90
C LYS A 124 9.74 -5.80 -13.16
N ASP A 125 10.82 -6.07 -13.87
CA ASP A 125 12.09 -6.58 -13.31
C ASP A 125 11.92 -7.83 -12.41
N GLY A 126 11.01 -8.75 -12.78
CA GLY A 126 10.70 -9.95 -12.02
C GLY A 126 9.98 -9.71 -10.70
N ARG A 127 9.32 -8.57 -10.58
CA ARG A 127 8.47 -8.16 -9.45
C ARG A 127 7.08 -7.80 -9.95
N ILE A 128 6.05 -8.18 -9.19
CA ILE A 128 4.68 -7.72 -9.43
C ILE A 128 4.55 -6.31 -8.86
N CYS A 129 4.17 -5.38 -9.73
CA CYS A 129 3.82 -4.00 -9.38
C CYS A 129 2.30 -3.83 -9.38
N GLN A 130 1.81 -2.93 -8.53
CA GLN A 130 0.38 -2.68 -8.35
C GLN A 130 0.13 -1.17 -8.42
N MET A 131 -0.76 -0.73 -9.29
CA MET A 131 -1.19 0.68 -9.36
C MET A 131 -2.71 0.77 -9.31
N PRO A 132 -3.27 1.85 -8.75
CA PRO A 132 -4.71 2.08 -8.86
C PRO A 132 -5.16 2.00 -10.30
N VAL A 133 -6.34 1.40 -10.55
CA VAL A 133 -6.89 1.32 -11.90
C VAL A 133 -6.96 2.70 -12.55
N ARG A 134 -6.64 2.76 -13.85
CA ARG A 134 -6.58 4.02 -14.60
C ARG A 134 -7.91 4.77 -14.64
N GLU A 135 -9.03 4.08 -14.49
CA GLU A 135 -10.36 4.64 -14.42
C GLU A 135 -10.56 5.59 -13.23
N LEU A 136 -9.76 5.46 -12.15
CA LEU A 136 -9.77 6.40 -11.03
C LEU A 136 -9.48 7.84 -11.48
N GLU A 137 -8.70 8.01 -12.53
CA GLU A 137 -8.35 9.35 -13.06
C GLU A 137 -9.54 10.10 -13.65
N ASN A 138 -10.60 9.37 -14.06
CA ASN A 138 -11.85 9.97 -14.55
C ASN A 138 -12.64 10.69 -13.43
N TYR A 139 -12.34 10.39 -12.18
CA TYR A 139 -12.98 10.99 -11.01
C TYR A 139 -12.16 12.12 -10.39
N ARG A 140 -11.00 12.45 -10.98
CA ARG A 140 -10.15 13.54 -10.51
C ARG A 140 -10.75 14.90 -10.82
N SER A 141 -10.70 15.80 -9.84
CA SER A 141 -11.08 17.20 -9.95
C SER A 141 -10.13 18.09 -9.14
N ASN A 142 -10.26 19.41 -9.21
CA ASN A 142 -9.58 20.39 -8.37
C ASN A 142 -8.07 20.15 -8.19
N ILE A 143 -7.33 20.13 -9.30
CA ILE A 143 -5.87 19.93 -9.29
C ILE A 143 -5.15 21.10 -8.60
N ILE A 144 -4.27 20.76 -7.66
CA ILE A 144 -3.34 21.69 -7.02
C ILE A 144 -1.93 21.09 -7.08
N SER A 145 -0.98 21.86 -7.62
CA SER A 145 0.41 21.42 -7.81
C SER A 145 1.40 22.42 -7.28
N TYR A 146 2.50 21.90 -6.77
CA TYR A 146 3.69 22.64 -6.38
C TYR A 146 4.92 21.91 -6.90
N ASP A 147 5.84 22.65 -7.51
CA ASP A 147 7.06 22.11 -8.07
C ASP A 147 8.27 22.58 -7.27
N ASN A 148 9.15 21.66 -6.98
CA ASN A 148 10.46 21.90 -6.35
C ASN A 148 10.38 22.69 -5.04
N VAL A 149 9.40 22.38 -4.19
CA VAL A 149 9.22 23.02 -2.87
C VAL A 149 10.30 22.53 -1.93
N CYS A 150 11.02 23.44 -1.28
CA CYS A 150 11.98 23.11 -0.25
C CYS A 150 11.28 22.98 1.11
N ILE A 151 11.45 21.85 1.78
CA ILE A 151 10.90 21.54 3.10
C ILE A 151 12.04 21.38 4.10
N HIS A 152 11.96 22.11 5.21
CA HIS A 152 12.88 22.03 6.35
C HIS A 152 12.14 21.69 7.65
N GLU A 153 11.14 22.51 7.98
CA GLU A 153 10.31 22.38 9.16
C GLU A 153 8.92 21.88 8.77
N GLU A 154 8.05 21.65 9.73
CA GLU A 154 6.68 21.28 9.45
C GLU A 154 5.98 22.39 8.65
N THR A 155 5.59 22.05 7.43
CA THR A 155 5.06 22.99 6.43
C THR A 155 3.75 22.47 5.88
N GLU A 156 2.74 23.32 5.89
CA GLU A 156 1.49 23.11 5.16
C GLU A 156 1.53 23.84 3.84
N LEU A 157 1.10 23.18 2.76
CA LEU A 157 0.98 23.80 1.44
C LEU A 157 -0.50 24.11 1.18
N LYS A 158 -0.77 25.37 0.83
CA LYS A 158 -2.15 25.86 0.65
C LYS A 158 -2.94 24.99 -0.34
N GLY A 159 -4.04 24.42 0.11
CA GLY A 159 -4.91 23.56 -0.69
C GLY A 159 -4.46 22.09 -0.79
N ILE A 160 -3.30 21.74 -0.25
CA ILE A 160 -2.90 20.34 -0.08
C ILE A 160 -3.48 19.84 1.25
N ASN A 161 -4.72 19.43 1.22
CA ASN A 161 -5.48 18.87 2.34
C ASN A 161 -6.65 18.06 1.78
N GLY A 162 -7.37 17.33 2.62
CA GLY A 162 -8.62 16.66 2.23
C GLY A 162 -8.70 15.21 2.61
N ARG A 163 -9.90 14.69 2.42
CA ARG A 163 -10.28 13.28 2.35
C ARG A 163 -10.93 13.04 0.99
N GLY A 164 -10.85 11.82 0.45
CA GLY A 164 -11.23 11.56 -0.93
C GLY A 164 -10.26 12.23 -1.91
N ILE A 165 -8.96 11.99 -1.74
CA ILE A 165 -7.91 12.61 -2.56
C ILE A 165 -6.93 11.59 -3.13
N ASP A 166 -6.33 11.95 -4.28
CA ASP A 166 -5.18 11.29 -4.91
C ASP A 166 -4.01 12.27 -4.84
N LEU A 167 -3.04 11.97 -3.98
CA LEU A 167 -1.86 12.78 -3.71
C LEU A 167 -0.64 12.13 -4.32
N GLN A 168 0.05 12.83 -5.21
CA GLN A 168 1.25 12.38 -5.88
C GLN A 168 2.44 13.21 -5.42
N ILE A 169 3.52 12.57 -5.01
CA ILE A 169 4.72 13.21 -4.47
C ILE A 169 5.95 12.60 -5.14
N ALA A 170 6.85 13.45 -5.64
CA ALA A 170 8.22 13.09 -5.96
C ALA A 170 9.15 13.73 -4.93
N LEU A 171 9.64 12.91 -4.01
CA LEU A 171 10.58 13.31 -2.96
C LEU A 171 12.00 13.25 -3.51
N LYS A 172 12.71 14.39 -3.47
CA LYS A 172 14.02 14.60 -4.07
C LYS A 172 15.02 15.11 -3.04
N GLY A 173 16.32 14.85 -3.29
CA GLY A 173 17.41 15.41 -2.50
C GLY A 173 18.26 14.36 -1.79
N LYS A 174 19.42 14.81 -1.29
CA LYS A 174 20.43 13.95 -0.65
C LYS A 174 20.76 14.38 0.78
N GLU A 175 20.38 15.58 1.17
CA GLU A 175 20.83 16.24 2.41
C GLU A 175 19.77 16.17 3.53
N TYR A 176 19.10 15.03 3.67
CA TYR A 176 18.17 14.76 4.74
C TYR A 176 18.26 13.29 5.19
N GLY A 177 17.97 13.01 6.44
CA GLY A 177 17.85 11.66 6.96
C GLY A 177 16.40 11.17 6.98
N LYS A 178 15.46 12.02 7.46
CA LYS A 178 14.05 11.65 7.57
C LYS A 178 13.13 12.69 6.94
N PHE A 179 12.14 12.20 6.20
CA PHE A 179 11.04 12.98 5.68
C PHE A 179 9.71 12.42 6.21
N ARG A 180 8.80 13.31 6.60
CA ARG A 180 7.50 12.95 7.19
C ARG A 180 6.36 13.64 6.46
N ILE A 181 5.26 12.92 6.32
CA ILE A 181 3.98 13.41 5.83
C ILE A 181 2.95 13.10 6.91
N LYS A 182 2.38 14.11 7.55
CA LYS A 182 1.17 13.93 8.35
C LYS A 182 -0.04 13.93 7.44
N LEU A 183 -0.98 13.04 7.70
CA LEU A 183 -2.21 12.87 6.92
C LEU A 183 -3.41 12.86 7.84
N ALA A 184 -4.55 13.30 7.31
CA ALA A 184 -5.81 13.26 8.02
C ALA A 184 -5.69 13.87 9.42
N ALA A 185 -5.04 15.03 9.48
CA ALA A 185 -4.66 15.69 10.72
C ALA A 185 -5.67 16.74 11.17
N ASP A 186 -5.85 16.85 12.48
CA ASP A 186 -6.47 17.98 13.18
C ASP A 186 -5.52 18.44 14.31
N GLU A 187 -5.98 19.26 15.22
CA GLU A 187 -5.16 19.74 16.35
C GLU A 187 -4.66 18.64 17.30
N LYS A 188 -5.30 17.47 17.28
CA LYS A 188 -5.06 16.40 18.25
C LYS A 188 -4.62 15.07 17.62
N TYR A 189 -5.21 14.72 16.49
CA TYR A 189 -5.08 13.40 15.87
C TYR A 189 -4.48 13.50 14.47
N TYR A 190 -3.68 12.51 14.09
CA TYR A 190 -3.09 12.38 12.75
C TYR A 190 -2.56 10.96 12.52
N SER A 191 -2.27 10.64 11.28
CA SER A 191 -1.44 9.49 10.88
C SER A 191 -0.21 10.01 10.13
N GLU A 192 0.90 9.27 10.16
CA GLU A 192 2.15 9.69 9.53
C GLU A 192 2.67 8.65 8.53
N ILE A 193 3.29 9.16 7.46
CA ILE A 193 4.19 8.40 6.60
C ILE A 193 5.58 8.93 6.86
N ILE A 194 6.52 8.06 7.19
CA ILE A 194 7.90 8.41 7.53
C ILE A 194 8.83 7.68 6.58
N TYR A 195 9.58 8.41 5.77
CA TYR A 195 10.68 7.86 4.99
C TYR A 195 11.99 8.13 5.71
N ASP A 196 12.69 7.06 6.09
CA ASP A 196 14.05 7.10 6.62
C ASP A 196 15.03 6.76 5.50
N LYS A 197 15.82 7.73 5.09
CA LYS A 197 16.74 7.59 3.96
C LYS A 197 17.93 6.72 4.27
N ASP A 198 18.45 6.81 5.50
CA ASP A 198 19.63 6.07 5.93
C ASP A 198 19.31 4.58 6.04
N GLU A 199 18.15 4.25 6.60
CA GLU A 199 17.64 2.88 6.74
C GLU A 199 16.97 2.37 5.46
N LYS A 200 16.66 3.26 4.51
CA LYS A 200 15.86 2.98 3.29
C LYS A 200 14.51 2.33 3.61
N THR A 201 13.84 2.86 4.62
CA THR A 201 12.54 2.35 5.05
C THR A 201 11.45 3.39 4.90
N LEU A 202 10.27 2.94 4.51
CA LEU A 202 9.04 3.72 4.59
C LEU A 202 8.14 3.09 5.64
N THR A 203 7.71 3.91 6.61
CA THR A 203 6.87 3.50 7.73
C THR A 203 5.54 4.24 7.65
N PHE A 204 4.43 3.53 7.81
CA PHE A 204 3.13 4.10 8.13
C PHE A 204 2.89 3.96 9.63
N ASP A 205 2.57 5.07 10.29
CA ASP A 205 2.31 5.15 11.73
C ASP A 205 0.94 5.81 11.98
N ARG A 206 0.04 5.10 12.64
CA ARG A 206 -1.28 5.58 13.09
C ARG A 206 -1.41 5.68 14.61
N THR A 207 -0.30 5.67 15.33
CA THR A 207 -0.29 5.74 16.81
C THR A 207 -1.08 6.94 17.33
N HIS A 208 -1.02 8.05 16.62
CA HIS A 208 -1.72 9.29 16.97
C HIS A 208 -3.09 9.46 16.28
N SER A 209 -3.63 8.43 15.66
CA SER A 209 -4.91 8.53 14.93
C SER A 209 -6.17 8.53 15.81
N GLY A 210 -6.03 8.58 17.12
CA GLY A 210 -7.18 8.50 18.05
C GLY A 210 -7.53 7.07 18.46
N PHE A 211 -6.74 6.12 18.06
CA PHE A 211 -6.90 4.72 18.37
C PHE A 211 -6.75 4.43 19.88
N LYS A 212 -7.64 3.63 20.46
CA LYS A 212 -7.74 3.46 21.92
C LYS A 212 -7.36 2.08 22.43
N LYS A 213 -6.86 1.17 21.58
CA LYS A 213 -6.53 -0.20 21.98
C LYS A 213 -5.03 -0.49 21.81
N ASP A 214 -4.56 -1.43 22.60
CA ASP A 214 -3.20 -1.98 22.52
C ASP A 214 -3.10 -2.92 21.30
N THR A 215 -3.02 -2.34 20.13
CA THR A 215 -2.82 -3.03 18.86
C THR A 215 -1.63 -2.43 18.12
N ILE A 216 -1.13 -3.17 17.15
CA ILE A 216 -0.05 -2.71 16.29
C ILE A 216 -0.52 -1.48 15.50
N SER A 217 0.22 -0.39 15.61
CA SER A 217 -0.07 0.89 14.98
C SER A 217 0.89 1.27 13.87
N THR A 218 1.98 0.51 13.68
CA THR A 218 3.02 0.82 12.71
C THR A 218 3.35 -0.37 11.82
N ARG A 219 3.70 -0.08 10.57
CA ARG A 219 4.32 -1.03 9.63
C ARG A 219 5.36 -0.33 8.81
N SER A 220 6.44 -1.05 8.52
CA SER A 220 7.57 -0.57 7.73
C SER A 220 7.85 -1.51 6.57
N MET A 221 8.41 -0.99 5.49
CA MET A 221 8.94 -1.75 4.37
C MET A 221 10.23 -1.13 3.86
N TYR A 222 11.11 -1.94 3.28
CA TYR A 222 12.28 -1.42 2.56
C TYR A 222 11.85 -0.81 1.23
N VAL A 223 12.37 0.37 0.94
CA VAL A 223 12.10 1.10 -0.31
C VAL A 223 13.40 1.38 -1.04
N SER A 224 13.43 1.07 -2.33
CA SER A 224 14.57 1.41 -3.19
C SER A 224 14.51 2.87 -3.62
N ASP A 225 15.54 3.63 -3.31
CA ASP A 225 15.76 5.00 -3.76
C ASP A 225 16.53 5.05 -5.10
N LYS A 226 16.02 4.35 -6.09
CA LYS A 226 16.60 4.39 -7.44
C LYS A 226 16.63 5.84 -7.96
N LYS A 227 17.82 6.36 -8.25
CA LYS A 227 18.02 7.71 -8.79
C LYS A 227 17.79 8.88 -7.80
N ASP A 228 17.95 8.64 -6.50
CA ASP A 228 17.75 9.67 -5.45
C ASP A 228 16.35 10.33 -5.46
N VAL A 229 15.36 9.63 -5.98
CA VAL A 229 13.95 10.07 -5.99
C VAL A 229 13.08 8.93 -5.47
N ILE A 230 12.16 9.25 -4.58
CA ILE A 230 11.08 8.36 -4.16
C ILE A 230 9.76 8.94 -4.69
N ASN A 231 9.06 8.16 -5.48
CA ASN A 231 7.73 8.51 -5.94
C ASN A 231 6.69 7.87 -5.03
N LEU A 232 5.77 8.67 -4.54
CA LEU A 232 4.64 8.21 -3.74
C LEU A 232 3.34 8.61 -4.43
N ARG A 233 2.41 7.68 -4.59
CA ARG A 233 1.01 7.98 -4.86
C ARG A 233 0.21 7.53 -3.66
N ILE A 234 -0.52 8.44 -3.04
CA ILE A 234 -1.22 8.23 -1.77
C ILE A 234 -2.69 8.52 -2.00
N LEU A 235 -3.53 7.50 -1.84
CA LEU A 235 -4.97 7.67 -1.82
C LEU A 235 -5.41 7.79 -0.37
N VAL A 236 -6.03 8.91 -0.04
CA VAL A 236 -6.62 9.15 1.29
C VAL A 236 -8.12 9.16 1.14
N ASP A 237 -8.81 8.18 1.73
CA ASP A 237 -10.26 8.13 1.77
C ASP A 237 -10.77 8.42 3.19
N ARG A 238 -12.06 8.29 3.44
CA ARG A 238 -12.70 8.60 4.72
C ARG A 238 -12.05 7.86 5.89
N PHE A 239 -11.72 6.59 5.71
CA PHE A 239 -11.26 5.71 6.77
C PHE A 239 -9.99 4.95 6.41
N SER A 240 -9.32 5.28 5.31
CA SER A 240 -8.18 4.53 4.82
C SER A 240 -7.13 5.37 4.13
N VAL A 241 -5.93 4.83 4.10
CA VAL A 241 -4.79 5.30 3.29
C VAL A 241 -4.23 4.11 2.52
N GLU A 242 -4.06 4.29 1.21
CA GLU A 242 -3.32 3.36 0.35
C GLU A 242 -2.11 4.08 -0.24
N ILE A 243 -0.92 3.55 -0.02
CA ILE A 243 0.37 4.14 -0.41
C ILE A 243 1.02 3.25 -1.47
N PHE A 244 1.22 3.79 -2.67
CA PHE A 244 1.91 3.13 -3.77
C PHE A 244 3.27 3.78 -3.96
N VAL A 245 4.34 2.99 -3.93
CA VAL A 245 5.72 3.48 -3.98
C VAL A 245 6.37 3.07 -5.29
N ASN A 246 7.10 4.01 -5.93
CA ASN A 246 7.91 3.78 -7.12
C ASN A 246 7.16 3.02 -8.24
N ASP A 247 6.05 3.58 -8.71
CA ASP A 247 5.17 2.95 -9.71
C ASP A 247 4.57 1.61 -9.24
N GLY A 248 4.30 1.50 -7.93
CA GLY A 248 3.66 0.33 -7.34
C GLY A 248 4.59 -0.86 -7.08
N GLU A 249 5.90 -0.65 -7.00
CA GLU A 249 6.85 -1.69 -6.60
C GLU A 249 6.52 -2.26 -5.21
N GLN A 250 5.94 -1.43 -4.33
CA GLN A 250 5.42 -1.79 -3.01
C GLN A 250 4.18 -0.99 -2.68
N VAL A 251 3.30 -1.58 -1.90
CA VAL A 251 2.02 -0.97 -1.50
C VAL A 251 1.79 -1.18 0.00
N MET A 252 1.26 -0.16 0.69
CA MET A 252 0.79 -0.25 2.06
C MET A 252 -0.67 0.18 2.15
N THR A 253 -1.50 -0.66 2.75
CA THR A 253 -2.93 -0.39 2.98
C THR A 253 -3.20 -0.34 4.48
N SER A 254 -3.82 0.74 4.94
CA SER A 254 -4.11 0.91 6.36
C SER A 254 -5.40 1.67 6.60
N LEU A 255 -6.15 1.25 7.61
CA LEU A 255 -7.23 2.04 8.19
C LEU A 255 -6.68 3.22 8.97
N ILE A 256 -7.42 4.30 8.99
CA ILE A 256 -7.18 5.49 9.82
C ILE A 256 -8.39 5.76 10.70
N TYR A 257 -8.14 6.22 11.93
CA TYR A 257 -9.17 6.38 12.98
C TYR A 257 -9.37 7.84 13.37
N THR A 258 -8.68 8.78 12.72
CA THR A 258 -8.86 10.22 12.94
C THR A 258 -10.30 10.63 12.59
N PRO A 259 -10.84 11.66 13.24
CA PRO A 259 -12.15 12.21 12.89
C PRO A 259 -12.29 12.46 11.38
N VAL A 260 -13.46 12.25 10.81
CA VAL A 260 -13.66 12.34 9.35
C VAL A 260 -13.41 13.77 8.81
N ASP A 261 -13.60 14.77 9.64
CA ASP A 261 -13.35 16.18 9.36
C ASP A 261 -11.86 16.58 9.51
N ALA A 262 -11.04 15.72 10.15
CA ALA A 262 -9.59 15.89 10.18
C ALA A 262 -9.01 15.73 8.79
N SER A 263 -8.67 16.82 8.12
CA SER A 263 -8.28 16.85 6.70
C SER A 263 -6.88 17.43 6.46
N GLY A 264 -6.18 17.86 7.52
CA GLY A 264 -4.85 18.48 7.41
C GLY A 264 -3.80 17.55 6.83
N ILE A 265 -2.91 18.14 6.02
CA ILE A 265 -1.72 17.47 5.49
C ILE A 265 -0.54 18.43 5.68
N SER A 266 0.53 17.96 6.32
CA SER A 266 1.77 18.69 6.45
C SER A 266 2.98 17.82 6.11
N PHE A 267 4.08 18.48 5.75
CA PHE A 267 5.35 17.89 5.35
C PHE A 267 6.44 18.38 6.29
N ALA A 268 7.36 17.52 6.69
CA ALA A 268 8.50 17.90 7.51
C ALA A 268 9.75 17.11 7.10
N SER A 269 10.93 17.74 7.26
CA SER A 269 12.22 17.11 7.01
C SER A 269 13.22 17.52 8.08
N ASN A 270 14.16 16.65 8.42
CA ASN A 270 15.30 16.97 9.28
C ASN A 270 16.54 17.46 8.52
N GLY A 271 16.36 17.89 7.29
CA GLY A 271 17.38 18.44 6.40
C GLY A 271 16.75 19.05 5.16
N ASN A 272 17.55 19.44 4.20
CA ASN A 272 17.08 20.06 2.97
C ASN A 272 16.49 19.01 2.03
N THR A 273 15.19 19.06 1.85
CA THR A 273 14.46 18.19 0.95
C THR A 273 13.65 19.01 -0.05
N HIS A 274 13.56 18.53 -1.25
CA HIS A 274 12.71 19.11 -2.29
C HIS A 274 11.65 18.13 -2.71
N LEU A 275 10.43 18.60 -2.91
CA LEU A 275 9.35 17.77 -3.43
C LEU A 275 8.56 18.47 -4.53
N ASP A 276 8.15 17.68 -5.50
CA ASP A 276 7.00 18.03 -6.31
C ASP A 276 5.79 17.37 -5.67
N VAL A 277 4.68 18.07 -5.58
CA VAL A 277 3.44 17.53 -5.04
C VAL A 277 2.28 17.94 -5.91
N THR A 278 1.42 16.98 -6.24
CA THR A 278 0.17 17.21 -6.96
C THR A 278 -0.96 16.51 -6.22
N LYS A 279 -2.02 17.26 -5.92
CA LYS A 279 -3.23 16.73 -5.30
C LYS A 279 -4.40 16.88 -6.26
N TYR A 280 -5.20 15.83 -6.36
CA TYR A 280 -6.53 15.82 -6.98
C TYR A 280 -7.58 15.50 -5.93
N ASP A 281 -8.73 16.13 -5.99
CA ASP A 281 -9.91 15.63 -5.29
C ASP A 281 -10.52 14.48 -6.10
N ILE A 282 -11.05 13.47 -5.42
CA ILE A 282 -11.75 12.34 -6.04
C ILE A 282 -13.23 12.50 -5.78
N GLU A 283 -14.01 12.68 -6.85
CA GLU A 283 -15.45 12.89 -6.78
C GLU A 283 -16.18 11.78 -7.53
N VAL A 284 -16.77 10.85 -6.79
CA VAL A 284 -17.68 9.84 -7.35
C VAL A 284 -19.07 10.47 -7.41
N LYS A 285 -19.58 10.67 -8.64
CA LYS A 285 -20.91 11.25 -8.88
C LYS A 285 -22.01 10.19 -8.78
#